data_cb06783d7a845dcc24e3340c533da013
#
_entry.id   cb06783d7a845dcc24e3340c533da013
#
_cell.length_a   1.000
_cell.length_b   1.000
_cell.length_c   1.000
_cell.angle_alpha   90.00
_cell.angle_beta   90.00
_cell.angle_gamma   90.00
#
_symmetry.space_group_name_H-M   'P 1'
#
loop_
_entity.id
_entity.type
_entity.pdbx_description
1 polymer ?
#
loop_
_entity_poly.entity_id
_entity_poly.type
_entity_poly.pdbx_seq_one_letter_code
_entity_poly.pdbx_strand_id
1 'polypeptide(L)'
;GKSVICIEAMNRIGGRCYTDNSIFGVPYDLGGHWLHNYPNNQFVKYAKANKKEFKLYSDNASSHVYDGTRKSDEGKKALKQLLKKLKKIEDQISMDVPIIDFIPDEIQNNSWFDTVQKRFKTRDLNVYTPYDHMVNYESGWSSKIGLLKEGYGTLLAHYRKGVPVKLNTIASEIKWDGKGIKVVTNK
;
A
#
# COMPACT_ATOMS: atom_id res chain seq x y z
N GLY A 1 -20.75 -13.02 21.29
CA GLY A 1 -20.05 -12.09 20.40
C GLY A 1 -20.44 -10.65 20.69
N LYS A 2 -19.65 -9.67 20.20
CA LYS A 2 -19.98 -8.24 20.34
C LYS A 2 -20.93 -7.83 19.20
N SER A 3 -21.89 -6.94 19.51
CA SER A 3 -22.67 -6.28 18.47
C SER A 3 -21.81 -5.19 17.83
N VAL A 4 -21.78 -5.15 16.49
CA VAL A 4 -20.94 -4.23 15.72
C VAL A 4 -21.80 -3.54 14.68
N ILE A 5 -21.60 -2.25 14.51
CA ILE A 5 -22.08 -1.47 13.37
C ILE A 5 -20.93 -0.65 12.82
N CYS A 6 -20.80 -0.60 11.50
CA CYS A 6 -19.86 0.26 10.81
C CYS A 6 -20.59 1.50 10.28
N ILE A 7 -20.01 2.69 10.44
CA ILE A 7 -20.49 3.92 9.80
C ILE A 7 -19.51 4.33 8.72
N GLU A 8 -20.03 4.77 7.57
CA GLU A 8 -19.27 5.16 6.40
C GLU A 8 -19.80 6.51 5.89
N ALA A 9 -18.91 7.47 5.73
CA ALA A 9 -19.27 8.82 5.31
C ALA A 9 -19.72 8.87 3.85
N MET A 10 -19.17 8.02 3.00
CA MET A 10 -19.50 7.94 1.57
C MET A 10 -20.78 7.12 1.34
N ASN A 11 -21.29 7.20 0.12
CA ASN A 11 -22.40 6.36 -0.35
C ASN A 11 -21.97 4.95 -0.78
N ARG A 12 -20.71 4.58 -0.55
CA ARG A 12 -20.10 3.32 -0.96
C ARG A 12 -19.12 2.79 0.09
N ILE A 13 -18.86 1.52 0.03
CA ILE A 13 -17.88 0.82 0.85
C ILE A 13 -16.51 0.84 0.15
N GLY A 14 -15.45 0.60 0.93
CA GLY A 14 -14.09 0.37 0.43
C GLY A 14 -13.15 1.55 0.65
N GLY A 15 -13.66 2.76 0.95
CA GLY A 15 -12.81 3.93 1.21
C GLY A 15 -11.80 4.16 0.09
N ARG A 16 -10.52 4.00 0.37
CA ARG A 16 -9.41 4.15 -0.60
C ARG A 16 -9.26 2.97 -1.59
N CYS A 17 -10.04 1.90 -1.43
CA CYS A 17 -10.10 0.79 -2.37
C CYS A 17 -11.44 0.87 -3.11
N TYR A 18 -11.45 1.47 -4.28
CA TYR A 18 -12.63 1.64 -5.11
C TYR A 18 -12.44 0.97 -6.46
N THR A 19 -13.31 0.03 -6.79
CA THR A 19 -13.35 -0.60 -8.10
C THR A 19 -14.50 -0.01 -8.90
N ASP A 20 -14.21 0.55 -10.06
CA ASP A 20 -15.17 1.07 -11.02
C ASP A 20 -15.34 0.12 -12.20
N ASN A 21 -16.56 -0.10 -12.64
CA ASN A 21 -16.90 -0.93 -13.80
C ASN A 21 -17.53 -0.11 -14.94
N SER A 22 -17.79 1.17 -14.69
CA SER A 22 -18.62 1.99 -15.61
C SER A 22 -17.81 2.58 -16.76
N ILE A 23 -16.52 2.88 -16.55
CA ILE A 23 -15.70 3.62 -17.51
C ILE A 23 -15.20 2.73 -18.65
N PHE A 24 -14.64 1.57 -18.33
CA PHE A 24 -13.97 0.70 -19.32
C PHE A 24 -14.72 -0.60 -19.62
N GLY A 25 -15.90 -0.81 -19.03
CA GLY A 25 -16.64 -2.08 -19.16
C GLY A 25 -15.95 -3.29 -18.51
N VAL A 26 -14.84 -3.05 -17.81
CA VAL A 26 -14.11 -4.04 -17.01
C VAL A 26 -13.82 -3.45 -15.64
N PRO A 27 -13.65 -4.29 -14.59
CA PRO A 27 -13.27 -3.81 -13.27
C PRO A 27 -11.94 -3.05 -13.31
N TYR A 28 -11.92 -1.85 -12.76
CA TYR A 28 -10.74 -1.00 -12.67
C TYR A 28 -10.63 -0.37 -11.28
N ASP A 29 -9.51 -0.61 -10.61
CA ASP A 29 -9.25 -0.06 -9.28
C ASP A 29 -8.71 1.37 -9.38
N LEU A 30 -9.48 2.34 -8.89
CA LEU A 30 -9.12 3.76 -8.81
C LEU A 30 -8.33 4.11 -7.55
N GLY A 31 -7.97 3.12 -6.74
CA GLY A 31 -7.24 3.29 -5.50
C GLY A 31 -6.29 2.12 -5.25
N GLY A 32 -6.31 1.59 -4.03
CA GLY A 32 -5.53 0.41 -3.69
C GLY A 32 -5.94 -0.79 -4.54
N HIS A 33 -4.98 -1.45 -5.16
CA HIS A 33 -5.18 -2.61 -6.03
C HIS A 33 -4.23 -3.76 -5.75
N TRP A 34 -3.16 -3.52 -5.00
CA TRP A 34 -2.17 -4.54 -4.67
C TRP A 34 -2.47 -5.22 -3.33
N LEU A 35 -2.51 -6.53 -3.36
CA LEU A 35 -2.50 -7.37 -2.18
C LEU A 35 -1.04 -7.69 -1.81
N HIS A 36 -0.45 -6.82 -0.99
CA HIS A 36 0.92 -6.97 -0.53
C HIS A 36 1.12 -8.21 0.35
N ASN A 37 2.38 -8.64 0.50
CA ASN A 37 2.76 -9.79 1.33
C ASN A 37 2.07 -11.10 0.91
N TYR A 38 1.95 -11.31 -0.37
CA TYR A 38 1.48 -12.59 -0.91
C TYR A 38 2.52 -13.70 -0.59
N PRO A 39 2.15 -14.89 -0.08
CA PRO A 39 0.80 -15.46 0.13
C PRO A 39 0.21 -15.25 1.52
N ASN A 40 0.89 -14.50 2.42
CA ASN A 40 0.51 -14.38 3.83
C ASN A 40 -0.69 -13.44 4.06
N ASN A 41 -1.00 -12.58 3.10
CA ASN A 41 -2.10 -11.61 3.16
C ASN A 41 -3.46 -12.31 3.36
N GLN A 42 -4.23 -11.87 4.35
CA GLN A 42 -5.55 -12.44 4.67
C GLN A 42 -6.54 -12.32 3.51
N PHE A 43 -6.49 -11.24 2.72
CA PHE A 43 -7.38 -11.08 1.57
C PHE A 43 -7.00 -11.99 0.42
N VAL A 44 -5.73 -12.35 0.28
CA VAL A 44 -5.28 -13.40 -0.65
C VAL A 44 -5.85 -14.76 -0.24
N LYS A 45 -5.80 -15.08 1.06
CA LYS A 45 -6.38 -16.32 1.60
C LYS A 45 -7.89 -16.35 1.37
N TYR A 46 -8.56 -15.22 1.61
CA TYR A 46 -9.99 -15.07 1.38
C TYR A 46 -10.38 -15.24 -0.09
N ALA A 47 -9.66 -14.59 -1.02
CA ALA A 47 -9.90 -14.73 -2.45
C ALA A 47 -9.71 -16.17 -2.93
N LYS A 48 -8.67 -16.87 -2.42
CA LYS A 48 -8.44 -18.30 -2.70
C LYS A 48 -9.57 -19.19 -2.20
N ALA A 49 -10.11 -18.91 -1.01
CA ALA A 49 -11.25 -19.64 -0.45
C ALA A 49 -12.54 -19.41 -1.27
N ASN A 50 -12.65 -18.23 -1.92
CA ASN A 50 -13.80 -17.84 -2.74
C ASN A 50 -13.43 -17.80 -4.24
N LYS A 51 -12.72 -18.81 -4.73
CA LYS A 51 -12.18 -18.89 -6.10
C LYS A 51 -13.24 -18.87 -7.23
N LYS A 52 -14.50 -19.10 -6.91
CA LYS A 52 -15.62 -18.96 -7.86
C LYS A 52 -15.97 -17.50 -8.12
N GLU A 53 -15.79 -16.65 -7.11
CA GLU A 53 -16.10 -15.21 -7.14
C GLU A 53 -14.89 -14.36 -7.51
N PHE A 54 -13.66 -14.83 -7.22
CA PHE A 54 -12.43 -14.07 -7.37
C PHE A 54 -11.35 -14.83 -8.13
N LYS A 55 -10.81 -14.18 -9.15
CA LYS A 55 -9.64 -14.66 -9.89
C LYS A 55 -8.41 -13.87 -9.48
N LEU A 56 -7.51 -14.56 -8.77
CA LEU A 56 -6.29 -13.99 -8.23
C LEU A 56 -5.11 -14.25 -9.16
N TYR A 57 -4.37 -13.20 -9.44
CA TYR A 57 -3.08 -13.24 -10.12
C TYR A 57 -1.99 -12.87 -9.13
N SER A 58 -0.81 -13.48 -9.27
CA SER A 58 0.39 -13.06 -8.56
C SER A 58 1.42 -12.59 -9.56
N ASP A 59 2.02 -11.45 -9.30
CA ASP A 59 3.10 -10.92 -10.11
C ASP A 59 4.36 -10.73 -9.27
N ASN A 60 5.50 -11.05 -9.88
CA ASN A 60 6.79 -10.57 -9.44
C ASN A 60 7.00 -9.28 -10.21
N ALA A 61 6.73 -8.14 -9.57
CA ALA A 61 6.87 -6.84 -10.20
C ALA A 61 8.18 -6.71 -10.97
N SER A 62 8.12 -6.86 -12.28
CA SER A 62 9.27 -6.62 -13.14
C SER A 62 9.39 -5.13 -13.38
N SER A 63 10.48 -4.53 -12.93
CA SER A 63 10.71 -3.11 -13.20
C SER A 63 11.45 -2.94 -14.50
N HIS A 64 10.89 -2.13 -15.35
CA HIS A 64 11.57 -1.64 -16.54
C HIS A 64 12.01 -0.20 -16.27
N VAL A 65 13.22 0.13 -16.71
CA VAL A 65 13.76 1.49 -16.67
C VAL A 65 13.78 2.00 -18.12
N TYR A 66 13.26 3.20 -18.32
CA TYR A 66 13.25 3.86 -19.61
C TYR A 66 14.08 5.13 -19.52
N ASP A 67 14.89 5.36 -20.56
CA ASP A 67 15.57 6.61 -20.81
C ASP A 67 14.80 7.30 -21.95
N GLY A 68 13.95 8.23 -21.59
CA GLY A 68 12.95 8.76 -22.54
C GLY A 68 11.99 7.68 -23.01
N THR A 69 12.02 7.36 -24.30
CA THR A 69 11.14 6.36 -24.93
C THR A 69 11.75 4.97 -25.03
N ARG A 70 13.04 4.83 -24.75
CA ARG A 70 13.77 3.57 -24.91
C ARG A 70 13.96 2.85 -23.59
N LYS A 71 13.80 1.52 -23.63
CA LYS A 71 14.15 0.67 -22.48
C LYS A 71 15.66 0.70 -22.28
N SER A 72 16.10 1.08 -21.06
CA SER A 72 17.51 1.21 -20.73
C SER A 72 17.97 0.10 -19.78
N ASP A 73 18.78 -0.82 -20.31
CA ASP A 73 19.42 -1.85 -19.49
C ASP A 73 20.55 -1.26 -18.63
N GLU A 74 21.23 -0.20 -19.12
CA GLU A 74 22.23 0.55 -18.38
C GLU A 74 21.58 1.27 -17.20
N GLY A 75 20.49 2.01 -17.42
CA GLY A 75 19.71 2.65 -16.36
C GLY A 75 19.20 1.64 -15.32
N LYS A 76 18.76 0.46 -15.77
CA LYS A 76 18.35 -0.62 -14.86
C LYS A 76 19.52 -1.11 -14.00
N LYS A 77 20.71 -1.26 -14.56
CA LYS A 77 21.91 -1.66 -13.84
C LYS A 77 22.36 -0.59 -12.84
N ALA A 78 22.39 0.67 -13.26
CA ALA A 78 22.70 1.82 -12.41
C ALA A 78 21.74 1.93 -11.23
N LEU A 79 20.44 1.85 -11.48
CA LEU A 79 19.39 1.87 -10.46
C LEU A 79 19.56 0.73 -9.45
N LYS A 80 19.84 -0.50 -9.93
CA LYS A 80 20.07 -1.66 -9.06
C LYS A 80 21.31 -1.48 -8.16
N GLN A 81 22.39 -0.92 -8.69
CA GLN A 81 23.61 -0.65 -7.94
C GLN A 81 23.36 0.42 -6.86
N LEU A 82 22.66 1.49 -7.22
CA LEU A 82 22.33 2.57 -6.30
C LEU A 82 21.42 2.10 -5.16
N LEU A 83 20.37 1.35 -5.48
CA LEU A 83 19.51 0.73 -4.46
C LEU A 83 20.29 -0.20 -3.52
N LYS A 84 21.27 -0.95 -4.03
CA LYS A 84 22.12 -1.80 -3.20
C LYS A 84 23.02 -0.99 -2.26
N LYS A 85 23.55 0.16 -2.72
CA LYS A 85 24.34 1.06 -1.88
C LYS A 85 23.47 1.66 -0.76
N LEU A 86 22.29 2.19 -1.11
CA LEU A 86 21.35 2.78 -0.15
C LEU A 86 20.89 1.76 0.90
N LYS A 87 20.59 0.53 0.48
CA LYS A 87 20.22 -0.53 1.43
C LYS A 87 21.35 -0.82 2.43
N LYS A 88 22.63 -0.83 1.99
CA LYS A 88 23.75 -1.01 2.91
C LYS A 88 23.87 0.11 3.93
N ILE A 89 23.60 1.35 3.51
CA ILE A 89 23.58 2.51 4.41
C ILE A 89 22.46 2.35 5.43
N GLU A 90 21.26 2.03 4.96
CA GLU A 90 20.07 1.78 5.80
C GLU A 90 20.33 0.68 6.84
N ASP A 91 20.93 -0.45 6.42
CA ASP A 91 21.22 -1.58 7.31
C ASP A 91 22.29 -1.24 8.39
N GLN A 92 23.06 -0.16 8.22
CA GLN A 92 24.09 0.28 9.17
C GLN A 92 23.58 1.34 10.16
N ILE A 93 22.42 1.94 9.90
CA ILE A 93 21.86 3.00 10.73
C ILE A 93 20.79 2.39 11.64
N SER A 94 21.03 2.45 12.96
CA SER A 94 20.10 1.95 13.98
C SER A 94 19.35 3.07 14.72
N MET A 95 19.49 4.31 14.27
CA MET A 95 18.93 5.49 14.94
C MET A 95 17.72 6.04 14.24
N ASP A 96 16.87 6.73 14.98
CA ASP A 96 15.71 7.46 14.48
C ASP A 96 16.12 8.85 13.95
N VAL A 97 16.90 8.83 12.87
CA VAL A 97 17.46 10.02 12.20
C VAL A 97 17.19 9.94 10.70
N PRO A 98 17.01 11.08 10.01
CA PRO A 98 16.78 11.10 8.57
C PRO A 98 17.90 10.39 7.80
N ILE A 99 17.53 9.49 6.89
CA ILE A 99 18.51 8.72 6.13
C ILE A 99 19.36 9.60 5.21
N ILE A 100 18.84 10.76 4.80
CA ILE A 100 19.55 11.68 3.90
C ILE A 100 20.90 12.12 4.47
N ASP A 101 20.99 12.27 5.79
CA ASP A 101 22.20 12.73 6.48
C ASP A 101 23.37 11.73 6.38
N PHE A 102 23.07 10.48 6.00
CA PHE A 102 24.05 9.40 5.86
C PHE A 102 24.31 9.02 4.41
N ILE A 103 23.61 9.63 3.45
CA ILE A 103 23.82 9.35 2.03
C ILE A 103 24.96 10.26 1.52
N PRO A 104 26.08 9.68 1.05
CA PRO A 104 27.17 10.49 0.51
C PRO A 104 26.75 11.37 -0.66
N ASP A 105 27.34 12.55 -0.79
CA ASP A 105 27.06 13.53 -1.84
C ASP A 105 27.20 12.92 -3.25
N GLU A 106 28.17 12.04 -3.46
CA GLU A 106 28.35 11.33 -4.72
C GLU A 106 27.14 10.48 -5.15
N ILE A 107 26.37 10.01 -4.14
CA ILE A 107 25.14 9.26 -4.36
C ILE A 107 23.99 10.23 -4.59
N GLN A 108 23.88 11.30 -3.80
CA GLN A 108 22.85 12.33 -3.94
C GLN A 108 22.93 13.04 -5.30
N ASN A 109 24.13 13.31 -5.78
CA ASN A 109 24.40 13.94 -7.08
C ASN A 109 24.31 12.98 -8.28
N ASN A 110 23.93 11.71 -8.07
CA ASN A 110 23.76 10.77 -9.16
C ASN A 110 22.47 11.07 -9.95
N SER A 111 22.54 11.07 -11.26
CA SER A 111 21.39 11.37 -12.16
C SER A 111 20.17 10.47 -11.94
N TRP A 112 20.34 9.30 -11.35
CA TRP A 112 19.27 8.35 -11.03
C TRP A 112 18.75 8.50 -9.58
N PHE A 113 19.32 9.41 -8.79
CA PHE A 113 18.98 9.53 -7.37
C PHE A 113 17.51 9.87 -7.16
N ASP A 114 16.96 10.83 -7.90
CA ASP A 114 15.54 11.17 -7.84
C ASP A 114 14.62 9.98 -8.15
N THR A 115 15.02 9.16 -9.13
CA THR A 115 14.26 7.95 -9.47
C THR A 115 14.31 6.93 -8.35
N VAL A 116 15.46 6.80 -7.68
CA VAL A 116 15.63 5.93 -6.53
C VAL A 116 14.85 6.44 -5.34
N GLN A 117 14.91 7.74 -5.06
CA GLN A 117 14.18 8.39 -3.98
C GLN A 117 12.67 8.15 -4.12
N LYS A 118 12.11 8.39 -5.31
CA LYS A 118 10.70 8.10 -5.62
C LYS A 118 10.34 6.62 -5.44
N ARG A 119 11.30 5.73 -5.69
CA ARG A 119 11.14 4.29 -5.54
C ARG A 119 11.35 3.80 -4.10
N PHE A 120 12.02 4.58 -3.26
CA PHE A 120 12.19 4.34 -1.83
C PHE A 120 10.87 4.65 -1.09
N LYS A 121 9.78 4.06 -1.61
CA LYS A 121 8.41 4.11 -1.09
C LYS A 121 7.79 5.50 -1.05
N THR A 122 8.11 6.37 -2.01
CA THR A 122 7.56 7.73 -2.11
C THR A 122 7.76 8.57 -0.85
N ARG A 123 8.76 8.28 -0.03
CA ARG A 123 9.04 9.01 1.21
C ARG A 123 10.07 10.08 0.97
N ASP A 124 9.86 11.21 1.62
CA ASP A 124 10.88 12.24 1.70
C ASP A 124 12.02 11.75 2.59
N LEU A 125 13.23 11.62 2.03
CA LEU A 125 14.41 11.13 2.75
C LEU A 125 14.87 12.08 3.85
N ASN A 126 14.39 13.34 3.86
CA ASN A 126 14.64 14.30 4.94
C ASN A 126 13.88 13.97 6.22
N VAL A 127 12.82 13.16 6.13
CA VAL A 127 12.01 12.75 7.29
C VAL A 127 11.93 11.23 7.43
N TYR A 128 12.38 10.49 6.42
CA TYR A 128 12.38 9.03 6.48
C TYR A 128 13.56 8.52 7.31
N THR A 129 13.26 7.69 8.29
CA THR A 129 14.27 7.07 9.14
C THR A 129 14.36 5.55 8.90
N PRO A 130 15.55 4.94 9.03
CA PRO A 130 15.69 3.49 8.97
C PRO A 130 14.86 2.76 10.02
N TYR A 131 14.63 3.40 11.17
CA TYR A 131 13.78 2.86 12.23
C TYR A 131 12.34 2.63 11.76
N ASP A 132 11.78 3.54 10.97
CA ASP A 132 10.46 3.35 10.33
C ASP A 132 10.41 2.10 9.44
N HIS A 133 11.54 1.77 8.82
CA HIS A 133 11.64 0.58 7.99
C HIS A 133 11.66 -0.69 8.83
N MET A 134 12.44 -0.73 9.90
CA MET A 134 12.54 -1.88 10.80
C MET A 134 11.21 -2.22 11.45
N VAL A 135 10.47 -1.21 11.92
CA VAL A 135 9.14 -1.39 12.55
C VAL A 135 8.11 -1.92 11.56
N ASN A 136 8.23 -1.58 10.28
CA ASN A 136 7.26 -1.95 9.24
C ASN A 136 7.59 -3.24 8.49
N TYR A 137 8.79 -3.80 8.67
CA TYR A 137 9.22 -5.03 8.00
C TYR A 137 9.55 -6.13 9.00
N GLU A 138 8.49 -6.79 9.47
CA GLU A 138 8.67 -8.06 10.18
C GLU A 138 9.35 -9.10 9.28
N SER A 139 10.16 -9.95 9.88
CA SER A 139 10.77 -11.09 9.24
C SER A 139 9.69 -11.96 8.58
N GLY A 140 9.82 -12.23 7.30
CA GLY A 140 8.84 -13.02 6.53
C GLY A 140 7.96 -12.24 5.56
N TRP A 141 8.16 -10.93 5.40
CA TRP A 141 7.47 -10.16 4.37
C TRP A 141 7.84 -10.63 2.96
N SER A 142 6.85 -11.02 2.18
CA SER A 142 7.03 -11.39 0.78
C SER A 142 6.90 -10.17 -0.14
N SER A 143 7.85 -10.00 -1.05
CA SER A 143 7.77 -8.98 -2.11
C SER A 143 6.74 -9.28 -3.19
N LYS A 144 6.19 -10.49 -3.20
CA LYS A 144 5.11 -10.84 -4.13
C LYS A 144 3.86 -10.03 -3.83
N ILE A 145 3.22 -9.59 -4.89
CA ILE A 145 1.92 -8.92 -4.87
C ILE A 145 0.85 -9.79 -5.49
N GLY A 146 -0.37 -9.63 -5.02
CA GLY A 146 -1.55 -10.23 -5.62
C GLY A 146 -2.38 -9.14 -6.31
N LEU A 147 -3.03 -9.51 -7.40
CA LEU A 147 -3.96 -8.68 -8.16
C LEU A 147 -5.26 -9.46 -8.34
N LEU A 148 -6.39 -8.77 -8.31
CA LEU A 148 -7.71 -9.36 -8.49
C LEU A 148 -8.33 -8.90 -9.81
N LYS A 149 -8.83 -9.85 -10.60
CA LYS A 149 -9.56 -9.52 -11.83
C LYS A 149 -10.81 -8.69 -11.55
N GLU A 150 -11.50 -9.00 -10.47
CA GLU A 150 -12.77 -8.38 -10.07
C GLU A 150 -12.56 -7.06 -9.31
N GLY A 151 -11.32 -6.70 -9.01
CA GLY A 151 -10.91 -5.52 -8.28
C GLY A 151 -10.93 -5.66 -6.76
N TYR A 152 -10.09 -4.88 -6.10
CA TYR A 152 -9.90 -4.94 -4.66
C TYR A 152 -11.10 -4.37 -3.89
N GLY A 153 -11.72 -3.29 -4.41
CA GLY A 153 -12.93 -2.73 -3.81
C GLY A 153 -14.09 -3.74 -3.82
N THR A 154 -14.22 -4.54 -4.88
CA THR A 154 -15.20 -5.62 -4.98
C THR A 154 -14.97 -6.71 -3.94
N LEU A 155 -13.70 -7.10 -3.73
CA LEU A 155 -13.34 -8.06 -2.70
C LEU A 155 -13.71 -7.54 -1.30
N LEU A 156 -13.42 -6.29 -0.98
CA LEU A 156 -13.76 -5.70 0.31
C LEU A 156 -15.28 -5.63 0.53
N ALA A 157 -16.03 -5.27 -0.48
CA ALA A 157 -17.50 -5.29 -0.44
C ALA A 157 -18.04 -6.70 -0.17
N HIS A 158 -17.41 -7.72 -0.75
CA HIS A 158 -17.78 -9.11 -0.50
C HIS A 158 -17.33 -9.59 0.89
N TYR A 159 -16.10 -9.26 1.31
CA TYR A 159 -15.54 -9.67 2.61
C TYR A 159 -16.37 -9.17 3.80
N ARG A 160 -16.95 -7.98 3.69
CA ARG A 160 -17.78 -7.38 4.75
C ARG A 160 -19.18 -7.99 4.85
N LYS A 161 -19.60 -8.91 3.98
CA LYS A 161 -20.95 -9.52 4.05
C LYS A 161 -21.26 -9.98 5.46
N GLY A 162 -22.44 -9.57 5.97
CA GLY A 162 -22.87 -9.86 7.35
C GLY A 162 -22.50 -8.77 8.38
N VAL A 163 -21.68 -7.76 8.03
CA VAL A 163 -21.44 -6.61 8.89
C VAL A 163 -22.39 -5.48 8.53
N PRO A 164 -23.24 -4.99 9.46
CA PRO A 164 -24.12 -3.85 9.21
C PRO A 164 -23.29 -2.59 8.93
N VAL A 165 -23.57 -1.90 7.83
CA VAL A 165 -22.94 -0.64 7.46
C VAL A 165 -24.00 0.43 7.22
N LYS A 166 -23.87 1.57 7.91
CA LYS A 166 -24.65 2.79 7.64
C LYS A 166 -23.83 3.71 6.72
N LEU A 167 -24.21 3.78 5.47
CA LEU A 167 -23.62 4.70 4.49
C LEU A 167 -24.14 6.13 4.68
N ASN A 168 -23.44 7.11 4.08
CA ASN A 168 -23.75 8.54 4.19
C ASN A 168 -23.85 9.00 5.65
N THR A 169 -23.05 8.41 6.53
CA THR A 169 -23.06 8.67 7.95
C THR A 169 -21.67 9.18 8.37
N ILE A 170 -21.58 10.50 8.53
CA ILE A 170 -20.35 11.20 8.86
C ILE A 170 -20.23 11.31 10.37
N ALA A 171 -19.16 10.79 10.95
CA ALA A 171 -18.79 11.06 12.34
C ALA A 171 -18.15 12.45 12.43
N SER A 172 -18.81 13.37 13.13
CA SER A 172 -18.32 14.74 13.33
C SER A 172 -17.55 14.92 14.64
N GLU A 173 -17.85 14.07 15.63
CA GLU A 173 -17.21 14.18 16.94
C GLU A 173 -17.19 12.81 17.64
N ILE A 174 -16.12 12.53 18.37
CA ILE A 174 -16.01 11.38 19.29
C ILE A 174 -15.69 11.92 20.67
N LYS A 175 -16.60 11.67 21.63
CA LYS A 175 -16.43 12.04 23.04
C LYS A 175 -16.19 10.79 23.87
N TRP A 176 -15.18 10.85 24.75
CA TRP A 176 -14.90 9.80 25.72
C TRP A 176 -14.56 10.45 27.08
N ASP A 177 -15.28 10.06 28.12
CA ASP A 177 -15.16 10.62 29.47
C ASP A 177 -14.76 9.58 30.52
N GLY A 178 -14.28 8.43 30.12
CA GLY A 178 -13.96 7.28 30.96
C GLY A 178 -15.17 6.43 31.39
N LYS A 179 -16.40 6.88 31.12
CA LYS A 179 -17.65 6.13 31.38
C LYS A 179 -18.23 5.50 30.13
N GLY A 180 -17.80 5.98 28.96
CA GLY A 180 -18.27 5.47 27.68
C GLY A 180 -17.71 6.27 26.51
N ILE A 181 -18.14 5.88 25.31
CA ILE A 181 -17.80 6.58 24.09
C ILE A 181 -19.09 6.99 23.37
N LYS A 182 -19.19 8.29 23.08
CA LYS A 182 -20.29 8.85 22.28
C LYS A 182 -19.75 9.30 20.93
N VAL A 183 -20.34 8.79 19.86
CA VAL A 183 -20.06 9.23 18.49
C VAL A 183 -21.22 10.09 18.01
N VAL A 184 -20.92 11.32 17.63
CA VAL A 184 -21.89 12.26 17.05
C VAL A 184 -21.83 12.13 15.54
N THR A 185 -22.98 11.98 14.90
CA THR A 185 -23.08 11.83 13.45
C THR A 185 -24.09 12.82 12.86
N ASN A 186 -24.07 12.97 11.55
CA ASN A 186 -25.04 13.79 10.78
C ASN A 186 -26.44 13.15 10.66
N LYS A 187 -26.62 11.97 11.22
CA LYS A 187 -27.92 11.23 11.24
C LYS A 187 -28.21 10.69 12.62
#